data_aaf87721936026518f1545baf3eda7c3
#
_entry.id   aaf87721936026518f1545baf3eda7c3
#
_cell.length_a   1.000
_cell.length_b   1.000
_cell.length_c   1.000
_cell.angle_alpha   90.00
_cell.angle_beta   90.00
_cell.angle_gamma   90.00
#
_symmetry.space_group_name_H-M   'P 1'
#
loop_
_entity.id
_entity.type
_entity.pdbx_description
1 polymer ?
#
loop_
_entity_poly.entity_id
_entity_poly.type
_entity_poly.pdbx_seq_one_letter_code
_entity_poly.pdbx_strand_id
1 'polypeptide(L)'
;MARQLWLLRHGDAEPHGARNDAERRLTQRGESQAHAAGVALLRLRVSFDSVLYSPKLRARKTAELAAEHWSKEQRGLLAVHPPLAAGFDARQALAELAGLPADGRLLLVGHEPDLSRLAGELTGARLDLKKGGLAGVRLEGVGGQLTVLARPSELTLIAGIPVDGH
;
A
#
# COMPACT_ATOMS: atom_id res chain seq x y z
N MET A 1 8.74 -12.83 17.41
CA MET A 1 7.70 -12.44 16.43
C MET A 1 8.03 -11.08 15.87
N ALA A 2 7.81 -10.92 14.60
CA ALA A 2 8.20 -9.70 13.89
C ALA A 2 6.96 -8.87 13.52
N ARG A 3 7.09 -7.55 13.61
CA ARG A 3 6.12 -6.63 13.01
C ARG A 3 6.28 -6.62 11.50
N GLN A 4 5.23 -6.31 10.79
CA GLN A 4 5.24 -6.23 9.34
C GLN A 4 4.73 -4.86 8.88
N LEU A 5 5.43 -4.32 7.90
CA LEU A 5 5.04 -3.10 7.21
C LEU A 5 4.72 -3.46 5.75
N TRP A 6 3.52 -3.13 5.33
CA TRP A 6 3.08 -3.32 3.95
C TRP A 6 2.88 -1.97 3.29
N LEU A 7 3.33 -1.84 2.07
CA LEU A 7 3.30 -0.60 1.30
C LEU A 7 2.56 -0.83 0.00
N LEU A 8 1.50 -0.08 -0.22
CA LEU A 8 0.72 -0.11 -1.45
C LEU A 8 0.77 1.27 -2.10
N ARG A 9 1.38 1.36 -3.28
CA ARG A 9 1.33 2.59 -4.06
C ARG A 9 -0.05 2.72 -4.70
N HIS A 10 -0.61 3.94 -4.70
CA HIS A 10 -1.88 4.19 -5.37
C HIS A 10 -1.87 3.70 -6.83
N GLY A 11 -3.04 3.35 -7.35
CA GLY A 11 -3.21 2.91 -8.73
C GLY A 11 -3.00 4.02 -9.75
N ASP A 12 -3.03 3.65 -11.02
CA ASP A 12 -2.93 4.61 -12.12
C ASP A 12 -3.96 5.73 -11.97
N ALA A 13 -3.54 6.94 -12.22
CA ALA A 13 -4.36 8.14 -12.01
C ALA A 13 -4.30 9.08 -13.22
N GLU A 14 -5.25 10.01 -13.28
CA GLU A 14 -5.28 11.07 -14.29
C GLU A 14 -3.93 11.78 -14.38
N PRO A 15 -3.55 12.29 -15.57
CA PRO A 15 -2.26 12.96 -15.74
C PRO A 15 -2.17 14.23 -14.91
N HIS A 16 -0.94 14.65 -14.61
CA HIS A 16 -0.68 15.94 -13.96
C HIS A 16 -1.28 17.08 -14.82
N GLY A 17 -1.92 18.03 -14.15
CA GLY A 17 -2.55 19.17 -14.79
C GLY A 17 -4.02 18.97 -15.16
N ALA A 18 -4.55 17.75 -15.11
CA ALA A 18 -5.97 17.49 -15.35
C ALA A 18 -6.86 18.15 -14.29
N ARG A 19 -6.37 18.17 -13.03
CA ARG A 19 -7.03 18.77 -11.87
C ARG A 19 -5.98 19.24 -10.88
N ASN A 20 -6.42 19.87 -9.79
CA ASN A 20 -5.59 20.00 -8.61
C ASN A 20 -5.01 18.63 -8.23
N ASP A 21 -3.73 18.56 -7.92
CA ASP A 21 -3.03 17.30 -7.67
C ASP A 21 -3.74 16.41 -6.64
N ALA A 22 -4.20 16.99 -5.55
CA ALA A 22 -4.90 16.25 -4.49
C ALA A 22 -6.24 15.65 -4.93
N GLU A 23 -6.82 16.15 -6.03
CA GLU A 23 -8.13 15.76 -6.55
C GLU A 23 -8.05 14.89 -7.80
N ARG A 24 -6.85 14.57 -8.28
CA ARG A 24 -6.68 13.66 -9.43
C ARG A 24 -7.29 12.29 -9.10
N ARG A 25 -8.11 11.79 -10.01
CA ARG A 25 -8.86 10.55 -9.86
C ARG A 25 -8.07 9.36 -10.38
N LEU A 26 -8.37 8.17 -9.85
CA LEU A 26 -7.92 6.94 -10.48
C LEU A 26 -8.54 6.82 -11.88
N THR A 27 -7.75 6.27 -12.80
CA THR A 27 -8.28 5.77 -14.07
C THR A 27 -9.00 4.45 -13.84
N GLN A 28 -9.72 3.95 -14.84
CA GLN A 28 -10.33 2.61 -14.78
C GLN A 28 -9.26 1.55 -14.52
N ARG A 29 -8.10 1.68 -15.15
CA ARG A 29 -6.94 0.82 -14.90
C ARG A 29 -6.49 0.88 -13.44
N GLY A 30 -6.41 2.08 -12.88
CA GLY A 30 -6.04 2.28 -11.48
C GLY A 30 -7.03 1.66 -10.50
N GLU A 31 -8.32 1.74 -10.79
CA GLU A 31 -9.36 1.09 -10.00
C GLU A 31 -9.20 -0.43 -10.02
N SER A 32 -8.94 -1.01 -11.19
CA SER A 32 -8.69 -2.45 -11.34
C SER A 32 -7.43 -2.88 -10.58
N GLN A 33 -6.37 -2.08 -10.62
CA GLN A 33 -5.14 -2.34 -9.88
C GLN A 33 -5.39 -2.35 -8.37
N ALA A 34 -6.14 -1.40 -7.86
CA ALA A 34 -6.48 -1.32 -6.44
C ALA A 34 -7.32 -2.52 -5.98
N HIS A 35 -8.32 -2.87 -6.76
CA HIS A 35 -9.15 -4.05 -6.50
C HIS A 35 -8.31 -5.33 -6.46
N ALA A 36 -7.45 -5.52 -7.46
CA ALA A 36 -6.57 -6.70 -7.55
C ALA A 36 -5.63 -6.79 -6.33
N ALA A 37 -5.05 -5.67 -5.89
CA ALA A 37 -4.19 -5.66 -4.72
C ALA A 37 -4.93 -6.13 -3.46
N GLY A 38 -6.16 -5.65 -3.27
CA GLY A 38 -6.98 -6.05 -2.12
C GLY A 38 -7.35 -7.53 -2.13
N VAL A 39 -7.77 -8.06 -3.27
CA VAL A 39 -8.08 -9.49 -3.43
C VAL A 39 -6.82 -10.35 -3.25
N ALA A 40 -5.68 -9.91 -3.80
CA ALA A 40 -4.42 -10.61 -3.63
C ALA A 40 -4.02 -10.72 -2.15
N LEU A 41 -4.17 -9.64 -1.38
CA LEU A 41 -3.91 -9.65 0.06
C LEU A 41 -4.81 -10.64 0.81
N LEU A 42 -6.09 -10.73 0.45
CA LEU A 42 -7.00 -11.74 1.00
C LEU A 42 -6.51 -13.17 0.69
N ARG A 43 -6.10 -13.42 -0.55
CA ARG A 43 -5.65 -14.75 -0.97
C ARG A 43 -4.31 -15.12 -0.33
N LEU A 44 -3.46 -14.15 -0.07
CA LEU A 44 -2.22 -14.31 0.69
C LEU A 44 -2.46 -14.45 2.20
N ARG A 45 -3.70 -14.29 2.65
CA ARG A 45 -4.11 -14.35 4.06
C ARG A 45 -3.41 -13.30 4.92
N VAL A 46 -3.23 -12.12 4.35
CA VAL A 46 -2.67 -10.98 5.08
C VAL A 46 -3.80 -10.10 5.60
N SER A 47 -3.84 -9.91 6.91
CA SER A 47 -4.74 -8.98 7.59
C SER A 47 -3.90 -7.97 8.37
N PHE A 48 -4.51 -6.86 8.75
CA PHE A 48 -3.80 -5.72 9.36
C PHE A 48 -4.36 -5.36 10.73
N ASP A 49 -3.54 -4.67 11.51
CA ASP A 49 -3.94 -4.02 12.76
C ASP A 49 -4.19 -2.53 12.55
N SER A 50 -3.61 -1.96 11.50
CA SER A 50 -3.81 -0.57 11.11
C SER A 50 -3.66 -0.42 9.60
N VAL A 51 -4.51 0.42 9.00
CA VAL A 51 -4.46 0.77 7.57
C VAL A 51 -4.53 2.28 7.45
N LEU A 52 -3.45 2.90 6.99
CA LEU A 52 -3.36 4.34 6.84
C LEU A 52 -3.21 4.72 5.36
N TYR A 53 -3.95 5.72 4.93
CA TYR A 53 -3.87 6.20 3.55
C TYR A 53 -3.66 7.71 3.47
N SER A 54 -2.99 8.12 2.40
CA SER A 54 -2.78 9.54 2.09
C SER A 54 -4.12 10.25 1.84
N PRO A 55 -4.25 11.53 2.23
CA PRO A 55 -5.46 12.31 1.98
C PRO A 55 -5.72 12.61 0.50
N LYS A 56 -4.73 12.40 -0.39
CA LYS A 56 -4.93 12.59 -1.83
C LYS A 56 -5.92 11.56 -2.36
N LEU A 57 -6.86 12.01 -3.21
CA LEU A 57 -8.01 11.21 -3.64
C LEU A 57 -7.59 9.85 -4.25
N ARG A 58 -6.54 9.82 -5.08
CA ARG A 58 -6.06 8.59 -5.71
C ARG A 58 -5.60 7.53 -4.71
N ALA A 59 -5.02 7.93 -3.58
CA ALA A 59 -4.60 7.02 -2.51
C ALA A 59 -5.79 6.56 -1.68
N ARG A 60 -6.69 7.48 -1.34
CA ARG A 60 -7.93 7.17 -0.62
C ARG A 60 -8.76 6.14 -1.39
N LYS A 61 -8.98 6.38 -2.68
CA LYS A 61 -9.75 5.46 -3.53
C LYS A 61 -9.05 4.12 -3.69
N THR A 62 -7.74 4.10 -3.80
CA THR A 62 -6.98 2.85 -3.81
C THR A 62 -7.23 2.05 -2.53
N ALA A 63 -7.16 2.68 -1.37
CA ALA A 63 -7.42 2.01 -0.09
C ALA A 63 -8.86 1.48 0.00
N GLU A 64 -9.85 2.30 -0.36
CA GLU A 64 -11.26 1.91 -0.33
C GLU A 64 -11.55 0.71 -1.25
N LEU A 65 -11.05 0.75 -2.48
CA LEU A 65 -11.25 -0.33 -3.46
C LEU A 65 -10.50 -1.61 -3.07
N ALA A 66 -9.29 -1.48 -2.54
CA ALA A 66 -8.53 -2.62 -2.03
C ALA A 66 -9.31 -3.34 -0.90
N ALA A 67 -9.91 -2.58 -0.01
CA ALA A 67 -10.62 -3.11 1.15
C ALA A 67 -12.05 -3.61 0.85
N GLU A 68 -12.53 -3.42 -0.36
CA GLU A 68 -13.95 -3.67 -0.72
C GLU A 68 -14.46 -5.06 -0.30
N HIS A 69 -13.64 -6.09 -0.45
CA HIS A 69 -14.01 -7.46 -0.11
C HIS A 69 -13.43 -7.96 1.22
N TRP A 70 -12.77 -7.08 1.96
CA TRP A 70 -12.27 -7.44 3.29
C TRP A 70 -13.41 -7.54 4.29
N SER A 71 -13.14 -8.18 5.44
CA SER A 71 -14.13 -8.23 6.52
C SER A 71 -14.54 -6.82 6.98
N LYS A 72 -15.71 -6.71 7.59
CA LYS A 72 -16.19 -5.45 8.18
C LYS A 72 -15.17 -4.87 9.17
N GLU A 73 -14.55 -5.72 9.97
CA GLU A 73 -13.52 -5.33 10.94
C GLU A 73 -12.31 -4.71 10.23
N GLN A 74 -11.78 -5.37 9.19
CA GLN A 74 -10.63 -4.87 8.44
C GLN A 74 -10.95 -3.58 7.68
N ARG A 75 -12.13 -3.47 7.08
CA ARG A 75 -12.56 -2.21 6.43
C ARG A 75 -12.66 -1.06 7.42
N GLY A 76 -13.05 -1.34 8.65
CA GLY A 76 -13.16 -0.35 9.71
C GLY A 76 -11.82 0.24 10.17
N LEU A 77 -10.70 -0.37 9.80
CA LEU A 77 -9.36 0.13 10.13
C LEU A 77 -8.91 1.29 9.25
N LEU A 78 -9.53 1.49 8.09
CA LEU A 78 -9.11 2.53 7.14
C LEU A 78 -9.18 3.91 7.77
N ALA A 79 -8.05 4.59 7.82
CA ALA A 79 -7.93 5.94 8.37
C ALA A 79 -7.02 6.81 7.52
N VAL A 80 -7.44 8.06 7.31
CA VAL A 80 -6.61 9.05 6.65
C VAL A 80 -5.43 9.43 7.54
N HIS A 81 -4.25 9.54 6.93
CA HIS A 81 -3.03 9.93 7.62
C HIS A 81 -2.35 11.06 6.85
N PRO A 82 -2.59 12.32 7.24
CA PRO A 82 -2.09 13.48 6.50
C PRO A 82 -0.60 13.48 6.18
N PRO A 83 0.31 12.98 7.05
CA PRO A 83 1.73 12.91 6.73
C PRO A 83 2.09 12.08 5.50
N LEU A 84 1.23 11.16 5.07
CA LEU A 84 1.43 10.36 3.86
C LEU A 84 1.28 11.17 2.57
N ALA A 85 0.79 12.40 2.62
CA ALA A 85 0.63 13.22 1.43
C ALA A 85 1.95 13.52 0.73
N ALA A 86 3.02 13.75 1.49
CA ALA A 86 4.37 13.96 0.97
C ALA A 86 5.40 13.86 2.10
N GLY A 87 6.57 13.30 1.78
CA GLY A 87 7.71 13.27 2.69
C GLY A 87 7.63 12.25 3.81
N PHE A 88 6.71 11.30 3.74
CA PHE A 88 6.60 10.25 4.75
C PHE A 88 7.85 9.37 4.73
N ASP A 89 8.44 9.14 5.90
CA ASP A 89 9.74 8.48 6.02
C ASP A 89 9.71 7.26 6.96
N ALA A 90 10.85 6.56 7.04
CA ALA A 90 11.00 5.36 7.87
C ALA A 90 10.77 5.65 9.35
N ARG A 91 11.19 6.80 9.85
CA ARG A 91 11.01 7.20 11.24
C ARG A 91 9.52 7.31 11.60
N GLN A 92 8.75 7.93 10.73
CA GLN A 92 7.29 8.06 10.91
C GLN A 92 6.60 6.69 10.84
N ALA A 93 7.02 5.81 9.94
CA ALA A 93 6.49 4.45 9.84
C ALA A 93 6.79 3.64 11.10
N LEU A 94 8.01 3.73 11.63
CA LEU A 94 8.40 3.03 12.86
C LEU A 94 7.61 3.55 14.08
N ALA A 95 7.31 4.83 14.12
CA ALA A 95 6.48 5.42 15.17
C ALA A 95 5.06 4.84 15.17
N GLU A 96 4.46 4.69 13.99
CA GLU A 96 3.13 4.06 13.86
C GLU A 96 3.16 2.57 14.26
N LEU A 97 4.19 1.84 13.82
CA LEU A 97 4.37 0.43 14.19
C LEU A 97 4.56 0.23 15.69
N ALA A 98 5.23 1.16 16.36
CA ALA A 98 5.47 1.07 17.80
C ALA A 98 4.19 1.05 18.64
N GLY A 99 3.10 1.63 18.13
CA GLY A 99 1.78 1.60 18.75
C GLY A 99 1.00 0.31 18.56
N LEU A 100 1.52 -0.62 17.76
CA LEU A 100 0.85 -1.88 17.42
C LEU A 100 1.37 -3.03 18.30
N PRO A 101 0.67 -4.18 18.34
CA PRO A 101 1.16 -5.40 18.99
C PRO A 101 2.56 -5.81 18.50
N ALA A 102 3.24 -6.68 19.25
CA ALA A 102 4.60 -7.13 18.92
C ALA A 102 4.72 -7.84 17.57
N ASP A 103 3.62 -8.39 17.06
CA ASP A 103 3.50 -9.02 15.75
C ASP A 103 2.56 -8.23 14.82
N GLY A 104 2.34 -6.95 15.13
CA GLY A 104 1.40 -6.08 14.43
C GLY A 104 1.76 -5.86 12.97
N ARG A 105 0.73 -5.66 12.15
CA ARG A 105 0.84 -5.39 10.72
C ARG A 105 0.21 -4.06 10.38
N LEU A 106 1.00 -3.22 9.72
CA LEU A 106 0.59 -1.90 9.24
C LEU A 106 0.57 -1.89 7.71
N LEU A 107 -0.52 -1.41 7.12
CA LEU A 107 -0.56 -1.09 5.69
C LEU A 107 -0.55 0.42 5.51
N LEU A 108 0.36 0.89 4.67
CA LEU A 108 0.40 2.29 4.22
C LEU A 108 0.03 2.35 2.74
N VAL A 109 -0.92 3.21 2.40
CA VAL A 109 -1.31 3.48 1.01
C VAL A 109 -0.89 4.90 0.67
N GLY A 110 0.05 5.02 -0.27
CA GLY A 110 0.68 6.31 -0.51
C GLY A 110 1.32 6.45 -1.89
N HIS A 111 2.40 7.19 -1.92
CA HIS A 111 3.01 7.75 -3.12
C HIS A 111 4.49 7.41 -3.26
N GLU A 112 4.99 7.52 -4.48
CA GLU A 112 6.42 7.54 -4.77
C GLU A 112 6.93 8.99 -4.86
N PRO A 113 8.20 9.23 -4.54
CA PRO A 113 9.25 8.24 -4.20
C PRO A 113 9.26 7.79 -2.73
N ASP A 114 8.34 8.29 -1.93
CA ASP A 114 8.35 8.10 -0.47
C ASP A 114 8.34 6.63 -0.04
N LEU A 115 7.46 5.82 -0.63
CA LEU A 115 7.31 4.42 -0.21
C LEU A 115 8.56 3.59 -0.54
N SER A 116 9.11 3.72 -1.74
CA SER A 116 10.34 3.00 -2.10
C SER A 116 11.55 3.46 -1.29
N ARG A 117 11.64 4.75 -1.03
CA ARG A 117 12.70 5.32 -0.18
C ARG A 117 12.61 4.76 1.25
N LEU A 118 11.41 4.76 1.81
CA LEU A 118 11.13 4.21 3.14
C LEU A 118 11.53 2.74 3.23
N ALA A 119 11.11 1.93 2.27
CA ALA A 119 11.48 0.52 2.22
C ALA A 119 12.99 0.33 2.11
N GLY A 120 13.66 1.14 1.28
CA GLY A 120 15.11 1.13 1.13
C GLY A 120 15.85 1.49 2.42
N GLU A 121 15.37 2.49 3.15
CA GLU A 121 15.92 2.89 4.45
C GLU A 121 15.83 1.77 5.49
N LEU A 122 14.72 1.04 5.50
CA LEU A 122 14.49 -0.04 6.45
C LEU A 122 15.23 -1.33 6.12
N THR A 123 15.41 -1.63 4.83
CA THR A 123 15.88 -2.95 4.38
C THR A 123 17.23 -2.94 3.68
N GLY A 124 17.70 -1.79 3.23
CA GLY A 124 18.85 -1.67 2.35
C GLY A 124 18.55 -2.07 0.91
N ALA A 125 17.35 -2.51 0.59
CA ALA A 125 16.98 -2.91 -0.76
C ALA A 125 16.79 -1.71 -1.68
N ARG A 126 17.15 -1.89 -2.94
CA ARG A 126 16.84 -0.94 -4.01
C ARG A 126 15.57 -1.45 -4.71
N LEU A 127 14.51 -0.68 -4.65
CA LEU A 127 13.23 -1.06 -5.26
C LEU A 127 12.52 0.16 -5.85
N ASP A 128 11.61 -0.13 -6.75
CA ASP A 128 10.76 0.85 -7.40
C ASP A 128 9.33 0.29 -7.46
N LEU A 129 8.46 0.81 -6.61
CA LEU A 129 7.06 0.42 -6.60
C LEU A 129 6.34 1.00 -7.81
N LYS A 130 5.75 0.14 -8.63
CA LYS A 130 4.87 0.57 -9.72
C LYS A 130 3.52 1.03 -9.18
N LYS A 131 2.79 1.83 -9.94
CA LYS A 131 1.41 2.22 -9.59
C LYS A 131 0.57 0.98 -9.35
N GLY A 132 -0.07 0.89 -8.21
CA GLY A 132 -0.79 -0.31 -7.78
C GLY A 132 0.10 -1.45 -7.30
N GLY A 133 1.40 -1.25 -7.19
CA GLY A 133 2.36 -2.24 -6.69
C GLY A 133 2.38 -2.34 -5.16
N LEU A 134 2.83 -3.48 -4.68
CA LEU A 134 2.83 -3.83 -3.25
C LEU A 134 4.22 -4.29 -2.80
N ALA A 135 4.63 -3.84 -1.63
CA ALA A 135 5.82 -4.35 -0.95
C ALA A 135 5.48 -4.79 0.48
N GLY A 136 6.12 -5.85 0.93
CA GLY A 136 6.05 -6.30 2.32
C GLY A 136 7.43 -6.29 2.95
N VAL A 137 7.52 -5.78 4.16
CA VAL A 137 8.75 -5.69 4.95
C VAL A 137 8.52 -6.35 6.30
N ARG A 138 9.41 -7.24 6.67
CA ARG A 138 9.46 -7.84 8.00
C ARG A 138 10.50 -7.11 8.82
N LEU A 139 10.14 -6.70 10.02
CA LEU A 139 11.02 -5.94 10.91
C LEU A 139 11.44 -6.82 12.10
N GLU A 140 12.74 -7.04 12.24
CA GLU A 140 13.35 -7.75 13.35
C GLU A 140 14.50 -6.92 13.92
N GLY A 141 14.45 -6.64 15.22
CA GLY A 141 15.48 -5.83 15.88
C GLY A 141 15.57 -4.43 15.27
N VAL A 142 16.77 -4.05 14.82
CA VAL A 142 17.04 -2.72 14.23
C VAL A 142 16.95 -2.68 12.72
N GLY A 143 16.70 -3.82 12.05
CA GLY A 143 16.68 -3.92 10.60
C GLY A 143 15.38 -4.50 10.08
N GLY A 144 15.19 -4.34 8.77
CA GLY A 144 14.07 -4.91 8.04
C GLY A 144 14.53 -5.78 6.89
N GLN A 145 13.68 -6.71 6.49
CA GLN A 145 13.87 -7.56 5.35
C GLN A 145 12.72 -7.37 4.38
N LEU A 146 13.04 -7.10 3.11
CA LEU A 146 12.04 -7.09 2.05
C LEU A 146 11.61 -8.54 1.77
N THR A 147 10.36 -8.86 2.02
CA THR A 147 9.82 -10.21 1.86
C THR A 147 8.93 -10.37 0.64
N VAL A 148 8.30 -9.28 0.21
CA VAL A 148 7.42 -9.25 -0.96
C VAL A 148 7.68 -7.99 -1.76
N LEU A 149 7.78 -8.12 -3.07
CA LEU A 149 7.72 -7.03 -4.02
C LEU A 149 6.92 -7.53 -5.23
N ALA A 150 5.73 -7.00 -5.40
CA ALA A 150 4.81 -7.42 -6.44
C ALA A 150 4.34 -6.24 -7.30
N ARG A 151 4.39 -6.43 -8.61
CA ARG A 151 3.83 -5.49 -9.58
C ARG A 151 2.32 -5.70 -9.70
N PRO A 152 1.55 -4.72 -10.18
CA PRO A 152 0.11 -4.90 -10.35
C PRO A 152 -0.27 -6.09 -11.24
N SER A 153 0.54 -6.41 -12.27
CA SER A 153 0.33 -7.59 -13.11
C SER A 153 0.40 -8.90 -12.31
N GLU A 154 1.35 -9.00 -11.38
CA GLU A 154 1.49 -10.16 -10.50
C GLU A 154 0.35 -10.24 -9.49
N LEU A 155 -0.06 -9.10 -8.93
CA LEU A 155 -1.19 -9.04 -8.00
C LEU A 155 -2.50 -9.47 -8.68
N THR A 156 -2.70 -9.10 -9.94
CA THR A 156 -3.85 -9.52 -10.74
C THR A 156 -3.89 -11.04 -10.90
N LEU A 157 -2.74 -11.68 -11.16
CA LEU A 157 -2.64 -13.13 -11.24
C LEU A 157 -2.92 -13.81 -9.90
N ILE A 158 -2.34 -13.29 -8.81
CA ILE A 158 -2.59 -13.82 -7.45
C ILE A 158 -4.07 -13.68 -7.10
N ALA A 159 -4.69 -12.58 -7.46
CA ALA A 159 -6.12 -12.34 -7.23
C ALA A 159 -7.03 -13.28 -8.02
N GLY A 160 -6.51 -13.95 -9.04
CA GLY A 160 -7.30 -14.81 -9.90
C GLY A 160 -8.27 -14.06 -10.79
N ILE A 161 -8.01 -12.77 -11.04
CA ILE A 161 -8.82 -11.94 -11.93
C ILE A 161 -8.36 -12.20 -13.35
N PRO A 162 -9.30 -12.46 -14.30
CA PRO A 162 -8.92 -12.61 -15.71
C PRO A 162 -8.22 -11.33 -16.20
N VAL A 163 -7.04 -11.50 -16.80
CA VAL A 163 -6.37 -10.40 -17.50
C VAL A 163 -7.07 -10.32 -18.86
N ASP A 164 -7.77 -9.21 -19.10
CA ASP A 164 -8.24 -8.91 -20.46
C ASP A 164 -7.01 -8.93 -21.36
N GLY A 165 -7.09 -9.69 -22.44
CA GLY A 165 -5.95 -10.08 -23.26
C GLY A 165 -5.34 -8.91 -24.07
N HIS A 166 -4.64 -8.05 -23.36
CA HIS A 166 -3.87 -6.94 -23.95
C HIS A 166 -2.44 -6.96 -23.44
#